data_c2358bcb929a55c3ffa3e024d31fc559
#
_entry.id   c2358bcb929a55c3ffa3e024d31fc559
#
_cell.length_a   1.000
_cell.length_b   1.000
_cell.length_c   1.000
_cell.angle_alpha   90.00
_cell.angle_beta   90.00
_cell.angle_gamma   90.00
#
_symmetry.space_group_name_H-M   'P 1'
#
loop_
_entity.id
_entity.type
_entity.pdbx_description
1 polymer ?
#
loop_
_entity_poly.entity_id
_entity_poly.type
_entity_poly.pdbx_seq_one_letter_code
_entity_poly.pdbx_strand_id
1 'polypeptide(L)'
;QAQMKQLAGMRGLIAKPSGEIIETPIISNFKEGLSVLEYFNSTHGARKGLADTALKTANSGYLTRRLCDVAQDVQITKAACDPKKRSSVTISEIIEGGNILVSLSERVLGRVIAEDIKNPVTGEVILKKDKLIDEFDCEKIDAAGVKSVNVYSVITCASTKGVCQVCYGRDLARGKLVSIGEAVGMIAAQSIGEPGTQLTMRTFHVGGTAQIKEQSQIVS
;
A
#
# COMPACT_ATOMS: atom_id res chain seq x y z
N GLN A 1 20.54 0.34 2.05
CA GLN A 1 21.45 0.63 3.19
C GLN A 1 21.75 -0.62 4.02
N ALA A 2 20.78 -1.45 4.41
CA ALA A 2 21.02 -2.63 5.25
C ALA A 2 21.99 -3.66 4.63
N GLN A 3 21.90 -3.89 3.33
CA GLN A 3 22.81 -4.79 2.62
C GLN A 3 24.24 -4.27 2.56
N MET A 4 24.45 -2.97 2.42
CA MET A 4 25.77 -2.35 2.44
C MET A 4 26.42 -2.44 3.82
N LYS A 5 25.67 -2.33 4.90
CA LYS A 5 26.16 -2.52 6.27
C LYS A 5 26.73 -3.93 6.49
N GLN A 6 26.10 -4.96 5.92
CA GLN A 6 26.57 -6.34 6.02
C GLN A 6 27.84 -6.61 5.20
N LEU A 7 28.04 -5.87 4.12
CA LEU A 7 29.21 -6.03 3.25
C LEU A 7 30.45 -5.30 3.76
N ALA A 8 30.28 -4.10 4.30
CA ALA A 8 31.38 -3.19 4.64
C ALA A 8 31.40 -2.73 6.12
N GLY A 9 30.36 -3.01 6.87
CA GLY A 9 30.26 -2.64 8.28
C GLY A 9 30.30 -3.85 9.21
N MET A 10 29.24 -4.05 10.00
CA MET A 10 29.07 -5.15 10.93
C MET A 10 27.74 -5.85 10.63
N ARG A 11 27.73 -7.18 10.66
CA ARG A 11 26.51 -7.94 10.39
C ARG A 11 25.50 -7.79 11.52
N GLY A 12 25.94 -7.73 12.78
CA GLY A 12 25.12 -7.48 13.95
C GLY A 12 24.52 -8.74 14.59
N LEU A 13 23.40 -8.56 15.29
CA LEU A 13 22.73 -9.62 16.04
C LEU A 13 21.95 -10.56 15.12
N ILE A 14 22.01 -11.85 15.40
CA ILE A 14 21.28 -12.90 14.69
C ILE A 14 20.19 -13.46 15.60
N ALA A 15 19.02 -13.72 15.03
CA ALA A 15 17.93 -14.38 15.74
C ALA A 15 17.92 -15.89 15.48
N LYS A 16 17.72 -16.68 16.54
CA LYS A 16 17.47 -18.11 16.45
C LYS A 16 16.11 -18.38 15.75
N PRO A 17 15.87 -19.59 15.24
CA PRO A 17 14.55 -19.96 14.70
C PRO A 17 13.41 -19.80 15.73
N SER A 18 13.71 -19.96 17.03
CA SER A 18 12.76 -19.72 18.12
C SER A 18 12.33 -18.26 18.32
N GLY A 19 13.02 -17.30 17.69
CA GLY A 19 12.80 -15.86 17.87
C GLY A 19 13.71 -15.20 18.88
N GLU A 20 14.45 -15.97 19.66
CA GLU A 20 15.43 -15.52 20.65
C GLU A 20 16.66 -14.92 19.97
N ILE A 21 17.16 -13.80 20.46
CA ILE A 21 18.34 -13.13 19.89
C ILE A 21 19.60 -13.76 20.52
N ILE A 22 20.59 -14.08 19.68
CA ILE A 22 21.89 -14.53 20.14
C ILE A 22 22.65 -13.32 20.69
N GLU A 23 23.07 -13.38 21.95
CA GLU A 23 23.74 -12.26 22.64
C GLU A 23 25.06 -11.85 21.99
N THR A 24 25.79 -12.81 21.40
CA THR A 24 27.07 -12.55 20.74
C THR A 24 26.85 -12.00 19.34
N PRO A 25 27.13 -10.70 19.07
CA PRO A 25 26.97 -10.13 17.75
C PRO A 25 28.03 -10.63 16.78
N ILE A 26 27.74 -10.65 15.50
CA ILE A 26 28.74 -10.87 14.46
C ILE A 26 29.36 -9.52 14.10
N ILE A 27 30.62 -9.35 14.50
CA ILE A 27 31.37 -8.09 14.33
C ILE A 27 31.93 -8.00 12.91
N SER A 28 32.33 -9.12 12.32
CA SER A 28 32.94 -9.19 11.00
C SER A 28 31.89 -8.89 9.90
N ASN A 29 32.37 -8.39 8.78
CA ASN A 29 31.59 -8.20 7.56
C ASN A 29 31.93 -9.27 6.52
N PHE A 30 31.16 -9.32 5.44
CA PHE A 30 31.39 -10.30 4.38
C PHE A 30 32.68 -10.06 3.58
N LYS A 31 33.19 -8.82 3.54
CA LYS A 31 34.44 -8.50 2.85
C LYS A 31 35.67 -9.03 3.59
N GLU A 32 35.69 -8.96 4.91
CA GLU A 32 36.77 -9.47 5.77
C GLU A 32 36.68 -10.97 5.95
N GLY A 33 35.51 -11.54 5.81
CA GLY A 33 35.19 -12.94 6.09
C GLY A 33 34.80 -13.16 7.56
N LEU A 34 33.97 -14.19 7.76
CA LEU A 34 33.48 -14.58 9.08
C LEU A 34 34.37 -15.65 9.69
N SER A 35 34.56 -15.61 11.02
CA SER A 35 35.14 -16.75 11.74
C SER A 35 34.21 -17.96 11.69
N VAL A 36 34.74 -19.15 11.98
CA VAL A 36 33.97 -20.41 11.96
C VAL A 36 32.76 -20.32 12.90
N LEU A 37 32.92 -19.75 14.06
CA LEU A 37 31.84 -19.60 15.04
C LEU A 37 30.80 -18.58 14.58
N GLU A 38 31.21 -17.46 14.03
CA GLU A 38 30.32 -16.44 13.47
C GLU A 38 29.52 -16.98 12.28
N TYR A 39 30.18 -17.78 11.42
CA TYR A 39 29.53 -18.46 10.33
C TYR A 39 28.43 -19.43 10.83
N PHE A 40 28.79 -20.26 11.84
CA PHE A 40 27.80 -21.16 12.45
C PHE A 40 26.61 -20.40 13.04
N ASN A 41 26.84 -19.33 13.79
CA ASN A 41 25.76 -18.48 14.31
C ASN A 41 24.93 -17.88 13.19
N SER A 42 25.53 -17.50 12.08
CA SER A 42 24.81 -16.94 10.93
C SER A 42 23.88 -17.95 10.25
N THR A 43 24.18 -19.27 10.34
CA THR A 43 23.30 -20.30 9.77
C THR A 43 21.96 -20.38 10.47
N HIS A 44 21.86 -20.01 11.73
CA HIS A 44 20.59 -19.91 12.45
C HIS A 44 19.66 -18.87 11.82
N GLY A 45 20.20 -17.70 11.45
CA GLY A 45 19.44 -16.66 10.74
C GLY A 45 18.98 -17.11 9.35
N ALA A 46 19.84 -17.81 8.61
CA ALA A 46 19.48 -18.36 7.31
C ALA A 46 18.36 -19.42 7.42
N ARG A 47 18.46 -20.32 8.38
CA ARG A 47 17.44 -21.35 8.64
C ARG A 47 16.10 -20.71 9.04
N LYS A 48 16.14 -19.70 9.91
CA LYS A 48 14.93 -18.94 10.27
C LYS A 48 14.33 -18.26 9.06
N GLY A 49 15.12 -17.61 8.22
CA GLY A 49 14.64 -16.97 7.00
C GLY A 49 13.94 -17.93 6.06
N LEU A 50 14.49 -19.14 5.87
CA LEU A 50 13.87 -20.20 5.04
C LEU A 50 12.54 -20.67 5.64
N ALA A 51 12.49 -20.96 6.94
CA ALA A 51 11.26 -21.38 7.62
C ALA A 51 10.19 -20.29 7.60
N ASP A 52 10.55 -19.05 7.88
CA ASP A 52 9.65 -17.91 7.85
C ASP A 52 9.08 -17.68 6.45
N THR A 53 9.88 -17.81 5.40
CA THR A 53 9.43 -17.70 4.02
C THR A 53 8.39 -18.75 3.68
N ALA A 54 8.64 -20.00 4.03
CA ALA A 54 7.70 -21.10 3.77
C ALA A 54 6.35 -20.88 4.48
N LEU A 55 6.37 -20.49 5.75
CA LEU A 55 5.15 -20.26 6.55
C LEU A 55 4.39 -19.01 6.06
N LYS A 56 5.09 -17.92 5.78
CA LYS A 56 4.47 -16.68 5.28
C LYS A 56 3.87 -16.85 3.90
N THR A 57 4.47 -17.65 3.03
CA THR A 57 3.92 -17.96 1.71
C THR A 57 2.56 -18.64 1.83
N ALA A 58 2.44 -19.63 2.73
CA ALA A 58 1.17 -20.29 3.01
C ALA A 58 0.12 -19.31 3.55
N ASN A 59 0.49 -18.46 4.50
CA ASN A 59 -0.40 -17.44 5.06
C ASN A 59 -0.85 -16.41 4.02
N SER A 60 0.04 -15.98 3.14
CA SER A 60 -0.29 -15.06 2.04
C SER A 60 -1.27 -15.70 1.06
N GLY A 61 -1.06 -16.96 0.70
CA GLY A 61 -1.99 -17.71 -0.15
C GLY A 61 -3.37 -17.87 0.47
N TYR A 62 -3.43 -18.20 1.76
CA TYR A 62 -4.68 -18.30 2.50
C TYR A 62 -5.43 -16.96 2.60
N LEU A 63 -4.70 -15.86 2.88
CA LEU A 63 -5.27 -14.52 2.89
C LEU A 63 -5.87 -14.15 1.53
N THR A 64 -5.13 -14.40 0.46
CA THR A 64 -5.59 -14.12 -0.92
C THR A 64 -6.86 -14.89 -1.23
N ARG A 65 -6.91 -16.19 -0.90
CA ARG A 65 -8.11 -17.00 -1.09
C ARG A 65 -9.31 -16.44 -0.33
N ARG A 66 -9.13 -16.09 0.94
CA ARG A 66 -10.23 -15.50 1.75
C ARG A 66 -10.71 -14.17 1.19
N LEU A 67 -9.78 -13.32 0.73
CA LEU A 67 -10.14 -12.05 0.08
C LEU A 67 -10.94 -12.28 -1.19
N CYS A 68 -10.54 -13.24 -2.03
CA CYS A 68 -11.28 -13.59 -3.24
C CYS A 68 -12.68 -14.12 -2.92
N ASP A 69 -12.81 -15.01 -1.95
CA ASP A 69 -14.11 -15.58 -1.54
C ASP A 69 -15.09 -14.51 -1.06
N VAL A 70 -14.60 -13.49 -0.33
CA VAL A 70 -15.44 -12.38 0.16
C VAL A 70 -15.75 -11.36 -0.93
N ALA A 71 -14.79 -11.11 -1.83
CA ALA A 71 -14.89 -10.03 -2.80
C ALA A 71 -15.49 -10.48 -4.16
N GLN A 72 -15.70 -11.77 -4.39
CA GLN A 72 -16.17 -12.30 -5.69
C GLN A 72 -17.51 -11.71 -6.16
N ASP A 73 -18.39 -11.38 -5.23
CA ASP A 73 -19.71 -10.82 -5.53
C ASP A 73 -19.70 -9.30 -5.78
N VAL A 74 -18.55 -8.65 -5.57
CA VAL A 74 -18.39 -7.21 -5.77
C VAL A 74 -18.11 -6.92 -7.24
N GLN A 75 -19.16 -6.62 -7.99
CA GLN A 75 -19.12 -6.30 -9.41
C GLN A 75 -19.71 -4.91 -9.66
N ILE A 76 -19.40 -4.33 -10.81
CA ILE A 76 -20.05 -3.10 -11.28
C ILE A 76 -21.42 -3.45 -11.84
N THR A 77 -22.48 -3.10 -11.11
CA THR A 77 -23.86 -3.50 -11.44
C THR A 77 -24.67 -2.42 -12.13
N LYS A 78 -24.36 -1.13 -11.91
CA LYS A 78 -25.13 0.02 -12.37
C LYS A 78 -24.22 1.16 -12.82
N ALA A 79 -24.72 2.01 -13.73
CA ALA A 79 -24.02 3.22 -14.13
C ALA A 79 -23.88 4.21 -12.96
N ALA A 80 -24.97 4.48 -12.24
CA ALA A 80 -24.99 5.36 -11.07
C ALA A 80 -25.91 4.80 -9.98
N CYS A 81 -25.58 5.05 -8.73
CA CYS A 81 -26.46 4.79 -7.59
C CYS A 81 -27.37 5.99 -7.30
N ASP A 82 -28.30 5.84 -6.35
CA ASP A 82 -29.24 6.90 -5.97
C ASP A 82 -28.51 8.17 -5.51
N PRO A 83 -28.68 9.31 -6.19
CA PRO A 83 -27.98 10.55 -5.86
C PRO A 83 -28.32 11.10 -4.47
N LYS A 84 -29.51 10.79 -3.94
CA LYS A 84 -29.92 11.25 -2.60
C LYS A 84 -29.25 10.49 -1.46
N LYS A 85 -28.83 9.25 -1.70
CA LYS A 85 -28.19 8.37 -0.71
C LYS A 85 -26.69 8.28 -0.87
N ARG A 86 -26.15 8.75 -2.00
CA ARG A 86 -24.73 8.74 -2.30
C ARG A 86 -24.03 9.87 -1.54
N SER A 87 -23.07 9.54 -0.69
CA SER A 87 -22.25 10.53 0.00
C SER A 87 -20.86 10.65 -0.62
N SER A 88 -20.21 11.78 -0.37
CA SER A 88 -18.84 12.06 -0.78
C SER A 88 -17.86 11.78 0.34
N VAL A 89 -16.61 11.62 -0.02
CA VAL A 89 -15.47 11.53 0.90
C VAL A 89 -14.51 12.65 0.57
N THR A 90 -14.09 13.38 1.61
CA THR A 90 -13.07 14.42 1.45
C THR A 90 -11.68 13.77 1.45
N ILE A 91 -10.91 14.03 0.42
CA ILE A 91 -9.53 13.58 0.29
C ILE A 91 -8.61 14.80 0.38
N SER A 92 -7.56 14.70 1.20
CA SER A 92 -6.49 15.69 1.34
C SER A 92 -5.14 15.02 1.12
N GLU A 93 -4.09 15.79 0.96
CA GLU A 93 -2.72 15.29 0.93
C GLU A 93 -2.33 14.61 2.25
N ILE A 94 -1.42 13.64 2.19
CA ILE A 94 -0.87 12.98 3.38
C ILE A 94 0.48 13.61 3.69
N ILE A 95 0.54 14.26 4.86
CA ILE A 95 1.75 14.92 5.37
C ILE A 95 2.22 14.15 6.59
N GLU A 96 3.49 13.77 6.62
CA GLU A 96 4.14 13.14 7.78
C GLU A 96 5.47 13.82 8.05
N GLY A 97 5.65 14.31 9.28
CA GLY A 97 6.88 15.00 9.68
C GLY A 97 7.24 16.26 8.87
N GLY A 98 6.23 16.94 8.29
CA GLY A 98 6.44 18.12 7.44
C GLY A 98 6.76 17.84 5.97
N ASN A 99 6.88 16.58 5.59
CA ASN A 99 7.05 16.17 4.19
C ASN A 99 5.74 15.60 3.63
N ILE A 100 5.44 15.94 2.38
CA ILE A 100 4.29 15.38 1.66
C ILE A 100 4.69 13.96 1.23
N LEU A 101 4.04 12.95 1.81
CA LEU A 101 4.24 11.54 1.44
C LEU A 101 3.49 11.18 0.17
N VAL A 102 2.25 11.63 0.06
CA VAL A 102 1.39 11.37 -1.10
C VAL A 102 0.67 12.67 -1.44
N SER A 103 0.84 13.12 -2.67
CA SER A 103 0.18 14.33 -3.18
C SER A 103 -1.34 14.15 -3.29
N LEU A 104 -2.06 15.25 -3.29
CA LEU A 104 -3.50 15.22 -3.50
C LEU A 104 -3.84 14.64 -4.88
N SER A 105 -3.10 15.04 -5.91
CA SER A 105 -3.27 14.59 -7.30
C SER A 105 -3.20 13.07 -7.44
N GLU A 106 -2.20 12.43 -6.84
CA GLU A 106 -2.09 10.95 -6.84
C GLU A 106 -3.27 10.25 -6.18
N ARG A 107 -3.87 10.86 -5.16
CA ARG A 107 -4.99 10.29 -4.42
C ARG A 107 -6.33 10.44 -5.11
N VAL A 108 -6.51 11.48 -5.89
CA VAL A 108 -7.79 11.79 -6.58
C VAL A 108 -7.81 11.32 -8.02
N LEU A 109 -6.67 10.99 -8.61
CA LEU A 109 -6.56 10.48 -9.98
C LEU A 109 -7.49 9.28 -10.20
N GLY A 110 -8.29 9.34 -11.26
CA GLY A 110 -9.23 8.28 -11.63
C GLY A 110 -10.51 8.21 -10.78
N ARG A 111 -10.75 9.18 -9.88
CA ARG A 111 -12.00 9.28 -9.13
C ARG A 111 -12.96 10.26 -9.79
N VAL A 112 -14.23 10.16 -9.43
CA VAL A 112 -15.28 11.06 -9.93
C VAL A 112 -15.57 12.12 -8.87
N ILE A 113 -15.64 13.38 -9.30
CA ILE A 113 -15.82 14.56 -8.45
C ILE A 113 -17.25 14.58 -7.91
N ALA A 114 -17.40 14.78 -6.61
CA ALA A 114 -18.70 14.89 -5.95
C ALA A 114 -19.25 16.32 -5.89
N GLU A 115 -18.37 17.32 -5.87
CA GLU A 115 -18.67 18.75 -5.79
C GLU A 115 -17.75 19.54 -6.70
N ASP A 116 -18.20 20.70 -7.18
CA ASP A 116 -17.36 21.57 -8.02
C ASP A 116 -16.07 21.98 -7.32
N ILE A 117 -14.94 21.73 -7.95
CA ILE A 117 -13.64 22.15 -7.45
C ILE A 117 -13.41 23.60 -7.85
N LYS A 118 -13.25 24.46 -6.84
CA LYS A 118 -13.01 25.90 -7.00
C LYS A 118 -11.58 26.24 -6.65
N ASN A 119 -11.03 27.21 -7.39
CA ASN A 119 -9.74 27.79 -7.04
C ASN A 119 -9.84 28.54 -5.71
N PRO A 120 -9.03 28.24 -4.71
CA PRO A 120 -9.09 28.89 -3.41
C PRO A 120 -8.75 30.40 -3.47
N VAL A 121 -8.05 30.87 -4.51
CA VAL A 121 -7.62 32.25 -4.67
C VAL A 121 -8.62 33.07 -5.52
N THR A 122 -9.03 32.53 -6.69
CA THR A 122 -9.88 33.26 -7.64
C THR A 122 -11.37 32.95 -7.48
N GLY A 123 -11.73 31.85 -6.82
CA GLY A 123 -13.11 31.38 -6.68
C GLY A 123 -13.71 30.78 -7.96
N GLU A 124 -12.96 30.74 -9.05
CA GLU A 124 -13.41 30.15 -10.31
C GLU A 124 -13.51 28.62 -10.21
N VAL A 125 -14.51 28.06 -10.91
CA VAL A 125 -14.69 26.59 -10.99
C VAL A 125 -13.66 26.02 -11.96
N ILE A 126 -12.73 25.23 -11.43
CA ILE A 126 -11.70 24.53 -12.21
C ILE A 126 -12.29 23.28 -12.87
N LEU A 127 -12.99 22.47 -12.09
CA LEU A 127 -13.60 21.22 -12.51
C LEU A 127 -15.02 21.12 -12.00
N LYS A 128 -15.92 20.64 -12.85
CA LYS A 128 -17.33 20.47 -12.52
C LYS A 128 -17.59 19.12 -11.87
N LYS A 129 -18.64 19.06 -11.08
CA LYS A 129 -19.20 17.86 -10.49
C LYS A 129 -19.42 16.76 -11.55
N ASP A 130 -19.38 15.50 -11.11
CA ASP A 130 -19.59 14.28 -11.89
C ASP A 130 -18.58 14.06 -13.03
N LYS A 131 -17.48 14.82 -13.07
CA LYS A 131 -16.38 14.59 -14.00
C LYS A 131 -15.40 13.55 -13.43
N LEU A 132 -14.90 12.65 -14.29
CA LEU A 132 -13.78 11.77 -14.00
C LEU A 132 -12.48 12.57 -14.07
N ILE A 133 -11.66 12.50 -13.03
CA ILE A 133 -10.37 13.20 -12.95
C ILE A 133 -9.35 12.43 -13.78
N ASP A 134 -8.76 13.10 -14.76
CA ASP A 134 -7.63 12.61 -15.55
C ASP A 134 -6.31 13.27 -15.14
N GLU A 135 -5.21 12.92 -15.81
CA GLU A 135 -3.87 13.43 -15.54
C GLU A 135 -3.80 14.96 -15.75
N PHE A 136 -4.43 15.49 -16.80
CA PHE A 136 -4.48 16.94 -17.09
C PHE A 136 -5.27 17.72 -16.03
N ASP A 137 -6.31 17.09 -15.49
CA ASP A 137 -7.10 17.70 -14.42
C ASP A 137 -6.30 17.72 -13.10
N CYS A 138 -5.46 16.71 -12.85
CA CYS A 138 -4.54 16.68 -11.71
C CYS A 138 -3.54 17.83 -11.76
N GLU A 139 -2.95 18.12 -12.93
CA GLU A 139 -2.04 19.27 -13.10
C GLU A 139 -2.72 20.60 -12.79
N LYS A 140 -4.00 20.76 -13.16
CA LYS A 140 -4.78 21.97 -12.83
C LYS A 140 -5.07 22.09 -11.34
N ILE A 141 -5.36 20.99 -10.66
CA ILE A 141 -5.59 20.93 -9.20
C ILE A 141 -4.32 21.33 -8.47
N ASP A 142 -3.17 20.79 -8.87
CA ASP A 142 -1.87 21.09 -8.26
C ASP A 142 -1.46 22.56 -8.52
N ALA A 143 -1.63 23.06 -9.74
CA ALA A 143 -1.35 24.46 -10.08
C ALA A 143 -2.24 25.46 -9.31
N ALA A 144 -3.47 25.07 -8.98
CA ALA A 144 -4.39 25.88 -8.20
C ALA A 144 -4.15 25.83 -6.68
N GLY A 145 -3.30 24.91 -6.20
CA GLY A 145 -2.98 24.75 -4.78
C GLY A 145 -4.17 24.29 -3.92
N VAL A 146 -5.05 23.48 -4.48
CA VAL A 146 -6.21 22.93 -3.76
C VAL A 146 -5.72 21.92 -2.72
N LYS A 147 -6.16 22.06 -1.46
CA LYS A 147 -5.72 21.18 -0.36
C LYS A 147 -6.61 19.98 -0.11
N SER A 148 -7.87 20.04 -0.52
CA SER A 148 -8.83 18.96 -0.32
C SER A 148 -9.86 18.94 -1.43
N VAL A 149 -10.33 17.75 -1.80
CA VAL A 149 -11.32 17.52 -2.86
C VAL A 149 -12.36 16.52 -2.36
N ASN A 150 -13.64 16.78 -2.65
CA ASN A 150 -14.73 15.86 -2.38
C ASN A 150 -14.96 14.97 -3.59
N VAL A 151 -14.77 13.66 -3.40
CA VAL A 151 -14.94 12.65 -4.44
C VAL A 151 -15.89 11.55 -4.02
N TYR A 152 -16.46 10.85 -4.98
CA TYR A 152 -17.23 9.65 -4.69
C TYR A 152 -16.29 8.48 -4.36
N SER A 153 -16.77 7.59 -3.49
CA SER A 153 -16.03 6.41 -3.05
C SER A 153 -16.87 5.15 -3.11
N VAL A 154 -16.21 4.03 -3.29
CA VAL A 154 -16.83 2.69 -3.21
C VAL A 154 -17.49 2.45 -1.85
N ILE A 155 -16.83 2.93 -0.77
CA ILE A 155 -17.29 2.76 0.62
C ILE A 155 -18.63 3.45 0.87
N THR A 156 -18.87 4.58 0.21
CA THR A 156 -20.09 5.39 0.37
C THR A 156 -21.12 5.14 -0.72
N CYS A 157 -20.93 4.08 -1.51
CA CYS A 157 -21.85 3.73 -2.58
C CYS A 157 -23.20 3.24 -2.02
N ALA A 158 -24.28 3.83 -2.47
CA ALA A 158 -25.65 3.47 -2.06
C ALA A 158 -26.23 2.24 -2.80
N SER A 159 -25.41 1.50 -3.53
CA SER A 159 -25.86 0.27 -4.21
C SER A 159 -26.03 -0.86 -3.18
N THR A 160 -27.10 -1.60 -3.27
CA THR A 160 -27.40 -2.75 -2.38
C THR A 160 -26.63 -4.01 -2.78
N LYS A 161 -26.31 -4.15 -4.07
CA LYS A 161 -25.49 -5.26 -4.62
C LYS A 161 -24.43 -4.66 -5.52
N GLY A 162 -23.17 -5.03 -5.28
CA GLY A 162 -22.03 -4.52 -6.04
C GLY A 162 -21.82 -3.01 -5.88
N VAL A 163 -21.19 -2.39 -6.85
CA VAL A 163 -20.80 -0.98 -6.86
C VAL A 163 -21.26 -0.34 -8.17
N CYS A 164 -21.50 0.98 -8.19
CA CYS A 164 -21.79 1.69 -9.43
C CYS A 164 -20.51 2.25 -10.08
N GLN A 165 -20.55 2.50 -11.39
CA GLN A 165 -19.43 3.05 -12.17
C GLN A 165 -18.92 4.38 -11.60
N VAL A 166 -19.82 5.29 -11.24
CA VAL A 166 -19.46 6.63 -10.74
C VAL A 166 -18.73 6.56 -9.40
N CYS A 167 -19.14 5.69 -8.48
CA CYS A 167 -18.46 5.55 -7.19
C CYS A 167 -17.13 4.82 -7.29
N TYR A 168 -16.97 3.94 -8.28
CA TYR A 168 -15.72 3.25 -8.53
C TYR A 168 -14.72 4.15 -9.27
N GLY A 169 -15.15 4.76 -10.37
CA GLY A 169 -14.34 5.65 -11.19
C GLY A 169 -13.63 4.96 -12.36
N ARG A 170 -12.34 5.23 -12.53
CA ARG A 170 -11.52 4.83 -13.66
C ARG A 170 -11.12 3.34 -13.60
N ASP A 171 -11.25 2.67 -14.72
CA ASP A 171 -10.57 1.39 -14.97
C ASP A 171 -9.09 1.67 -15.29
N LEU A 172 -8.20 1.17 -14.44
CA LEU A 172 -6.75 1.39 -14.56
C LEU A 172 -6.16 0.76 -15.82
N ALA A 173 -6.76 -0.31 -16.34
CA ALA A 173 -6.26 -0.99 -17.54
C ALA A 173 -6.60 -0.23 -18.82
N ARG A 174 -7.79 0.40 -18.86
CA ARG A 174 -8.30 1.05 -20.07
C ARG A 174 -8.25 2.57 -20.03
N GLY A 175 -7.97 3.17 -18.86
CA GLY A 175 -7.90 4.60 -18.68
C GLY A 175 -9.25 5.35 -18.79
N LYS A 176 -10.38 4.63 -18.83
CA LYS A 176 -11.74 5.15 -18.98
C LYS A 176 -12.58 4.75 -17.78
N LEU A 177 -13.79 5.30 -17.70
CA LEU A 177 -14.77 4.88 -16.69
C LEU A 177 -15.00 3.36 -16.81
N VAL A 178 -15.01 2.68 -15.66
CA VAL A 178 -15.14 1.23 -15.57
C VAL A 178 -16.42 0.73 -16.26
N SER A 179 -16.37 -0.42 -16.91
CA SER A 179 -17.53 -1.02 -17.60
C SER A 179 -18.47 -1.73 -16.63
N ILE A 180 -19.76 -1.77 -16.95
CA ILE A 180 -20.72 -2.58 -16.19
C ILE A 180 -20.38 -4.06 -16.39
N GLY A 181 -20.47 -4.85 -15.31
CA GLY A 181 -20.12 -6.27 -15.29
C GLY A 181 -18.68 -6.55 -14.91
N GLU A 182 -17.81 -5.54 -14.72
CA GLU A 182 -16.43 -5.74 -14.30
C GLU A 182 -16.37 -6.28 -12.86
N ALA A 183 -15.59 -7.33 -12.64
CA ALA A 183 -15.42 -7.98 -11.35
C ALA A 183 -14.33 -7.28 -10.51
N VAL A 184 -14.61 -6.05 -10.10
CA VAL A 184 -13.64 -5.18 -9.40
C VAL A 184 -13.19 -5.72 -8.05
N GLY A 185 -14.03 -6.51 -7.38
CA GLY A 185 -13.68 -7.15 -6.12
C GLY A 185 -12.59 -8.21 -6.29
N MET A 186 -12.66 -9.02 -7.35
CA MET A 186 -11.63 -9.99 -7.68
C MET A 186 -10.31 -9.31 -8.04
N ILE A 187 -10.35 -8.23 -8.83
CA ILE A 187 -9.18 -7.44 -9.19
C ILE A 187 -8.50 -6.89 -7.92
N ALA A 188 -9.29 -6.33 -7.01
CA ALA A 188 -8.77 -5.82 -5.73
C ALA A 188 -8.14 -6.92 -4.87
N ALA A 189 -8.80 -8.07 -4.72
CA ALA A 189 -8.30 -9.20 -3.94
C ALA A 189 -6.98 -9.75 -4.50
N GLN A 190 -6.87 -9.89 -5.80
CA GLN A 190 -5.65 -10.33 -6.48
C GLN A 190 -4.52 -9.31 -6.35
N SER A 191 -4.82 -8.01 -6.50
CA SER A 191 -3.84 -6.93 -6.36
C SER A 191 -3.30 -6.80 -4.93
N ILE A 192 -4.09 -7.14 -3.90
CA ILE A 192 -3.66 -7.17 -2.50
C ILE A 192 -2.86 -8.45 -2.22
N GLY A 193 -3.25 -9.58 -2.82
CA GLY A 193 -2.65 -10.89 -2.56
C GLY A 193 -1.31 -11.11 -3.26
N GLU A 194 -1.13 -10.58 -4.46
CA GLU A 194 0.10 -10.77 -5.25
C GLU A 194 1.36 -10.28 -4.52
N PRO A 195 1.46 -9.04 -4.01
CA PRO A 195 2.66 -8.58 -3.32
C PRO A 195 2.92 -9.29 -1.99
N GLY A 196 1.93 -9.95 -1.40
CA GLY A 196 2.12 -10.73 -0.18
C GLY A 196 3.19 -11.80 -0.31
N THR A 197 3.22 -12.52 -1.43
CA THR A 197 4.23 -13.53 -1.73
C THR A 197 5.60 -12.91 -1.98
N GLN A 198 5.68 -11.77 -2.66
CA GLN A 198 6.93 -11.05 -2.93
C GLN A 198 7.54 -10.44 -1.66
N LEU A 199 6.73 -9.92 -0.74
CA LEU A 199 7.19 -9.41 0.56
C LEU A 199 7.87 -10.51 1.40
N THR A 200 7.42 -11.76 1.31
CA THR A 200 8.07 -12.89 1.97
C THR A 200 9.45 -13.19 1.38
N MET A 201 9.62 -13.08 0.07
CA MET A 201 10.92 -13.25 -0.59
C MET A 201 11.93 -12.16 -0.19
N ARG A 202 11.50 -10.90 -0.03
CA ARG A 202 12.39 -9.82 0.41
C ARG A 202 12.95 -10.03 1.82
N THR A 203 12.19 -10.58 2.76
CA THR A 203 12.69 -10.90 4.10
C THR A 203 13.76 -12.00 4.09
N PHE A 204 13.74 -12.91 3.13
CA PHE A 204 14.79 -13.91 2.94
C PHE A 204 16.15 -13.30 2.57
N HIS A 205 16.16 -12.30 1.68
CA HIS A 205 17.38 -11.62 1.25
C HIS A 205 18.06 -10.76 2.33
N VAL A 206 17.34 -10.36 3.37
CA VAL A 206 17.90 -9.62 4.52
C VAL A 206 18.66 -10.55 5.50
N GLY A 207 18.64 -11.88 5.29
CA GLY A 207 19.51 -12.84 5.99
C GLY A 207 19.22 -13.02 7.47
N GLY A 208 18.01 -12.77 7.92
CA GLY A 208 17.57 -13.07 9.30
C GLY A 208 18.23 -12.21 10.39
N THR A 209 18.81 -11.06 10.05
CA THR A 209 19.29 -10.10 11.04
C THR A 209 18.13 -9.49 11.82
N ALA A 210 18.27 -9.41 13.14
CA ALA A 210 17.27 -8.80 14.01
C ALA A 210 17.25 -7.28 13.79
N GLN A 211 16.08 -6.74 13.45
CA GLN A 211 15.85 -5.30 13.47
C GLN A 211 15.37 -4.90 14.86
N ILE A 212 16.23 -4.27 15.62
CA ILE A 212 15.87 -3.65 16.89
C ILE A 212 15.18 -2.33 16.55
N LYS A 213 13.86 -2.24 16.80
CA LYS A 213 13.19 -0.95 16.85
C LYS A 213 13.56 -0.28 18.17
N GLU A 214 14.38 0.74 18.11
CA GLU A 214 14.57 1.64 19.25
C GLU A 214 13.24 2.28 19.61
N GLN A 215 12.66 1.85 20.71
CA GLN A 215 11.61 2.60 21.39
C GLN A 215 12.30 3.63 22.26
N SER A 216 12.40 4.87 21.81
CA SER A 216 12.77 5.99 22.66
C SER A 216 11.66 6.20 23.69
N GLN A 217 11.85 5.69 24.91
CA GLN A 217 11.03 6.10 26.04
C GLN A 217 11.56 7.45 26.54
N ILE A 218 10.79 8.49 26.27
CA ILE A 218 10.97 9.77 26.98
C ILE A 218 10.40 9.56 28.38
N VAL A 219 11.29 9.37 29.34
CA VAL A 219 10.92 9.41 30.76
C VAL A 219 10.84 10.89 31.12
N SER A 220 9.60 11.37 31.37
CA SER A 220 9.32 12.70 31.93
C SER A 220 9.54 12.70 33.44
#